data_6714dcdb88869240d2893d6eb1248129
#
_entry.id   6714dcdb88869240d2893d6eb1248129
#
_cell.length_a   1.000
_cell.length_b   1.000
_cell.length_c   1.000
_cell.angle_alpha   90.00
_cell.angle_beta   90.00
_cell.angle_gamma   90.00
#
_symmetry.space_group_name_H-M   'P 1'
#
loop_
_entity.id
_entity.type
_entity.pdbx_description
1 polymer ?
#
loop_
_entity_poly.entity_id
_entity_poly.type
_entity_poly.pdbx_seq_one_letter_code
_entity_poly.pdbx_strand_id
1 'polypeptide(L)'
;MLNELHIENIAVIERADIAFNAGLNVLTGETGAGKSIVIDAIGAVLGDRVSRELVRRGADKALVSASFDMTSEAEAFLRENDIDSDEELIVQRRISADGKSSCRVCGVPVSAVQLKELGALLVDIHGQNDGRQLTDERRHMEYLDRFGVLDESLKRYGETYERFVAVKKQIDDLRLDEEEKERLRDRLSYRIDELEKAALKDGEYDEISARLALLRNSEKLTEAIDNAYGLLYDGEENAVSMAQNAAYYAQRAAAIAPELEGSVKSINDAVFSLTDAAELLRDLRDSLDFSPEEFDRLETRLSLLNKLQRKYNTDEAGLIALLDESRTKLDELEGADESIARLEKELERERKACQAQALELSEKRREAAAKLRERIVAELRALSMPSVRFDVEFTPVENDEGFNARGCDTVRFLMSANAGEELGRISRIASGGELSRIMLAMKNVFAENDPVPTMIFDEIDTGVSGVAAQRVGEKLYSVSLGKQVMCVTHLPQIAAMADSHFVIAKSEHDGRTYTSVTPLDRDGRARELARLHGGDNITALTLASAEEQLKACEEYKKSL
;
A
#
# COMPACT_ATOMS: atom_id res chain seq x y z
N MET A 1 25.84 8.87 17.14
CA MET A 1 27.07 8.05 17.17
C MET A 1 26.88 6.93 18.19
N LEU A 2 27.67 5.85 18.12
CA LEU A 2 27.69 4.79 19.14
C LEU A 2 28.57 5.24 20.32
N ASN A 3 27.98 5.42 21.50
CA ASN A 3 28.68 5.92 22.68
C ASN A 3 29.24 4.79 23.54
N GLU A 4 28.40 3.82 23.89
CA GLU A 4 28.79 2.69 24.72
C GLU A 4 28.25 1.38 24.16
N LEU A 5 29.04 0.32 24.32
CA LEU A 5 28.66 -1.06 24.00
C LEU A 5 28.93 -1.94 25.22
N HIS A 6 27.88 -2.52 25.76
CA HIS A 6 27.92 -3.50 26.84
C HIS A 6 27.64 -4.91 26.28
N ILE A 7 28.54 -5.83 26.55
CA ILE A 7 28.46 -7.22 26.10
C ILE A 7 28.51 -8.15 27.32
N GLU A 8 27.55 -9.07 27.43
CA GLU A 8 27.59 -10.16 28.40
C GLU A 8 27.36 -11.51 27.73
N ASN A 9 28.24 -12.48 28.03
CA ASN A 9 28.14 -13.88 27.61
C ASN A 9 28.01 -14.09 26.09
N ILE A 10 28.75 -13.35 25.30
CA ILE A 10 28.85 -13.52 23.85
C ILE A 10 30.13 -14.29 23.50
N ALA A 11 30.00 -15.44 22.92
CA ALA A 11 31.07 -16.33 22.48
C ALA A 11 32.16 -16.50 23.55
N VAL A 12 33.38 -15.92 23.37
CA VAL A 12 34.46 -15.95 24.34
C VAL A 12 34.51 -14.71 25.24
N ILE A 13 33.64 -13.73 25.04
CA ILE A 13 33.51 -12.55 25.91
C ILE A 13 32.53 -12.86 27.02
N GLU A 14 32.97 -12.84 28.27
CA GLU A 14 32.09 -12.97 29.44
C GLU A 14 31.44 -11.63 29.74
N ARG A 15 32.22 -10.56 29.84
CA ARG A 15 31.76 -9.20 30.01
C ARG A 15 32.76 -8.22 29.38
N ALA A 16 32.23 -7.24 28.65
CA ALA A 16 33.00 -6.11 28.16
C ALA A 16 32.12 -4.85 28.17
N ASP A 17 32.68 -3.76 28.68
CA ASP A 17 32.12 -2.43 28.64
C ASP A 17 33.07 -1.55 27.81
N ILE A 18 32.63 -1.04 26.66
CA ILE A 18 33.46 -0.31 25.70
C ILE A 18 32.84 1.04 25.45
N ALA A 19 33.54 2.10 25.83
CA ALA A 19 33.17 3.48 25.50
C ALA A 19 33.90 3.92 24.23
N PHE A 20 33.18 4.29 23.19
CA PHE A 20 33.72 4.79 21.95
C PHE A 20 33.67 6.32 21.91
N ASN A 21 34.60 6.91 21.17
CA ASN A 21 34.65 8.35 20.98
C ASN A 21 34.30 8.72 19.52
N ALA A 22 34.06 9.99 19.27
CA ALA A 22 34.00 10.53 17.92
C ALA A 22 35.36 10.31 17.20
N GLY A 23 35.38 10.39 15.88
CA GLY A 23 36.57 10.19 15.08
C GLY A 23 36.88 8.72 14.80
N LEU A 24 38.15 8.38 14.61
CA LEU A 24 38.62 7.05 14.22
C LEU A 24 38.93 6.17 15.42
N ASN A 25 38.08 5.17 15.69
CA ASN A 25 38.25 4.14 16.70
C ASN A 25 38.84 2.88 16.05
N VAL A 26 40.00 2.42 16.49
CA VAL A 26 40.66 1.23 15.94
C VAL A 26 40.74 0.14 17.00
N LEU A 27 40.38 -1.07 16.61
CA LEU A 27 40.48 -2.28 17.43
C LEU A 27 41.56 -3.18 16.85
N THR A 28 42.60 -3.45 17.63
CA THR A 28 43.67 -4.40 17.30
C THR A 28 43.64 -5.62 18.22
N GLY A 29 44.44 -6.63 17.94
CA GLY A 29 44.53 -7.85 18.73
C GLY A 29 44.95 -9.04 17.88
N GLU A 30 45.21 -10.18 18.51
CA GLU A 30 45.59 -11.41 17.82
C GLU A 30 44.45 -11.97 16.94
N THR A 31 44.83 -12.71 15.90
CA THR A 31 43.88 -13.43 15.05
C THR A 31 43.09 -14.43 15.90
N GLY A 32 41.75 -14.38 15.83
CA GLY A 32 40.90 -15.20 16.70
C GLY A 32 40.72 -14.70 18.13
N ALA A 33 41.27 -13.51 18.51
CA ALA A 33 41.13 -12.93 19.84
C ALA A 33 39.73 -12.40 20.16
N GLY A 34 38.80 -12.43 19.22
CA GLY A 34 37.43 -11.95 19.44
C GLY A 34 37.13 -10.62 18.78
N LYS A 35 38.01 -10.15 17.84
CA LYS A 35 37.75 -8.91 17.08
C LYS A 35 36.40 -8.93 16.37
N SER A 36 36.16 -9.96 15.57
CA SER A 36 34.88 -10.14 14.87
C SER A 36 33.68 -10.33 15.81
N ILE A 37 33.93 -10.84 17.05
CA ILE A 37 32.89 -11.02 18.04
C ILE A 37 32.32 -9.67 18.53
N VAL A 38 33.17 -8.62 18.62
CA VAL A 38 32.68 -7.27 18.94
C VAL A 38 31.77 -6.74 17.82
N ILE A 39 32.18 -6.97 16.56
CA ILE A 39 31.34 -6.61 15.40
C ILE A 39 30.03 -7.43 15.37
N ASP A 40 30.13 -8.75 15.61
CA ASP A 40 28.94 -9.62 15.71
C ASP A 40 27.99 -9.17 16.83
N ALA A 41 28.52 -8.69 17.96
CA ALA A 41 27.72 -8.15 19.04
C ALA A 41 27.01 -6.85 18.64
N ILE A 42 27.72 -5.95 17.92
CA ILE A 42 27.11 -4.73 17.37
C ILE A 42 26.04 -5.10 16.34
N GLY A 43 26.31 -6.00 15.38
CA GLY A 43 25.32 -6.48 14.43
C GLY A 43 24.10 -7.12 15.13
N ALA A 44 24.36 -7.88 16.20
CA ALA A 44 23.28 -8.48 17.00
C ALA A 44 22.36 -7.41 17.60
N VAL A 45 22.91 -6.36 18.22
CA VAL A 45 22.08 -5.30 18.84
C VAL A 45 21.39 -4.41 17.80
N LEU A 46 21.90 -4.37 16.56
CA LEU A 46 21.30 -3.66 15.42
C LEU A 46 20.26 -4.48 14.62
N GLY A 47 19.95 -5.71 15.05
CA GLY A 47 18.86 -6.48 14.45
C GLY A 47 19.29 -7.58 13.49
N ASP A 48 20.58 -7.86 13.33
CA ASP A 48 21.07 -8.95 12.50
C ASP A 48 20.61 -10.33 12.99
N ARG A 49 20.62 -11.31 12.11
CA ARG A 49 20.29 -12.69 12.49
C ARG A 49 21.29 -13.24 13.50
N VAL A 50 20.79 -13.69 14.62
CA VAL A 50 21.61 -14.29 15.67
C VAL A 50 21.32 -15.79 15.75
N SER A 51 22.38 -16.59 16.00
CA SER A 51 22.27 -18.01 16.28
C SER A 51 22.53 -18.27 17.77
N ARG A 52 22.10 -19.43 18.26
CA ARG A 52 22.42 -19.90 19.62
C ARG A 52 23.93 -20.02 19.87
N GLU A 53 24.72 -20.15 18.81
CA GLU A 53 26.17 -20.28 18.89
C GLU A 53 26.86 -19.02 19.37
N LEU A 54 26.16 -17.86 19.25
CA LEU A 54 26.63 -16.60 19.78
C LEU A 54 26.61 -16.56 21.31
N VAL A 55 25.78 -17.39 21.97
CA VAL A 55 25.73 -17.49 23.43
C VAL A 55 26.95 -18.27 23.94
N ARG A 56 27.67 -17.70 24.93
CA ARG A 56 28.83 -18.33 25.58
C ARG A 56 28.49 -19.73 26.10
N ARG A 57 29.36 -20.70 25.83
CA ARG A 57 29.16 -22.07 26.30
C ARG A 57 29.07 -22.12 27.84
N GLY A 58 27.97 -22.67 28.34
CA GLY A 58 27.69 -22.77 29.77
C GLY A 58 26.92 -21.59 30.37
N ALA A 59 26.56 -20.58 29.56
CA ALA A 59 25.66 -19.51 29.93
C ALA A 59 24.23 -19.79 29.42
N ASP A 60 23.24 -19.43 30.21
CA ASP A 60 21.81 -19.58 29.83
C ASP A 60 21.35 -18.50 28.87
N LYS A 61 21.99 -17.34 28.90
CA LYS A 61 21.65 -16.15 28.10
C LYS A 61 22.86 -15.26 27.84
N ALA A 62 22.80 -14.56 26.73
CA ALA A 62 23.67 -13.44 26.40
C ALA A 62 22.88 -12.13 26.35
N LEU A 63 23.56 -11.01 26.62
CA LEU A 63 23.01 -9.67 26.54
C LEU A 63 23.98 -8.77 25.77
N VAL A 64 23.43 -8.02 24.83
CA VAL A 64 24.13 -6.87 24.23
C VAL A 64 23.26 -5.63 24.46
N SER A 65 23.88 -4.56 24.93
CA SER A 65 23.25 -3.24 25.04
C SER A 65 24.16 -2.20 24.39
N ALA A 66 23.59 -1.29 23.64
CA ALA A 66 24.31 -0.19 23.02
C ALA A 66 23.57 1.12 23.24
N SER A 67 24.33 2.18 23.49
CA SER A 67 23.78 3.54 23.58
C SER A 67 24.28 4.38 22.41
N PHE A 68 23.36 5.21 21.87
CA PHE A 68 23.61 6.05 20.72
C PHE A 68 23.13 7.47 20.98
N ASP A 69 23.77 8.44 20.31
CA ASP A 69 23.23 9.78 20.20
C ASP A 69 21.91 9.75 19.42
N MET A 70 20.95 10.56 19.84
CA MET A 70 19.71 10.73 19.13
C MET A 70 19.95 11.49 17.81
N THR A 71 19.46 10.96 16.70
CA THR A 71 19.44 11.62 15.40
C THR A 71 18.03 11.97 14.99
N SER A 72 17.86 12.91 14.06
CA SER A 72 16.54 13.31 13.51
C SER A 72 15.77 12.12 12.91
N GLU A 73 16.49 11.24 12.22
CA GLU A 73 15.92 10.03 11.58
C GLU A 73 15.49 8.99 12.63
N ALA A 74 16.34 8.80 13.66
CA ALA A 74 16.01 7.90 14.76
C ALA A 74 14.79 8.43 15.57
N GLU A 75 14.76 9.72 15.85
CA GLU A 75 13.61 10.35 16.54
C GLU A 75 12.31 10.20 15.75
N ALA A 76 12.35 10.39 14.42
CA ALA A 76 11.20 10.18 13.55
C ALA A 76 10.72 8.72 13.60
N PHE A 77 11.66 7.75 13.51
CA PHE A 77 11.35 6.33 13.63
C PHE A 77 10.71 5.97 14.97
N LEU A 78 11.24 6.48 16.10
CA LEU A 78 10.69 6.22 17.44
C LEU A 78 9.26 6.75 17.55
N ARG A 79 9.01 7.95 17.03
CA ARG A 79 7.69 8.59 17.03
C ARG A 79 6.67 7.81 16.18
N GLU A 80 7.07 7.32 15.01
CA GLU A 80 6.22 6.48 14.14
C GLU A 80 5.86 5.13 14.76
N ASN A 81 6.69 4.63 15.68
CA ASN A 81 6.49 3.35 16.37
C ASN A 81 5.98 3.51 17.81
N ASP A 82 5.51 4.69 18.21
CA ASP A 82 5.00 5.00 19.56
C ASP A 82 6.00 4.63 20.68
N ILE A 83 7.29 4.89 20.47
CA ILE A 83 8.35 4.64 21.45
C ILE A 83 8.78 5.97 22.07
N ASP A 84 8.52 6.14 23.36
CA ASP A 84 9.04 7.28 24.11
C ASP A 84 10.54 7.11 24.35
N SER A 85 11.29 8.19 24.21
CA SER A 85 12.73 8.21 24.44
C SER A 85 13.15 9.48 25.17
N ASP A 86 14.15 9.34 26.04
CA ASP A 86 14.89 10.44 26.65
C ASP A 86 15.96 10.96 25.66
N GLU A 87 16.94 11.71 26.14
CA GLU A 87 18.02 12.28 25.32
C GLU A 87 18.96 11.22 24.70
N GLU A 88 19.00 10.01 25.25
CA GLU A 88 19.87 8.91 24.84
C GLU A 88 19.08 7.72 24.29
N LEU A 89 19.48 7.22 23.13
CA LEU A 89 18.88 6.06 22.49
C LEU A 89 19.55 4.76 22.96
N ILE A 90 18.86 3.98 23.79
CA ILE A 90 19.37 2.71 24.31
C ILE A 90 18.71 1.55 23.58
N VAL A 91 19.55 0.72 22.98
CA VAL A 91 19.11 -0.49 22.24
C VAL A 91 19.65 -1.72 22.95
N GLN A 92 18.79 -2.73 23.18
CA GLN A 92 19.18 -3.94 23.90
C GLN A 92 18.68 -5.19 23.18
N ARG A 93 19.53 -6.20 23.14
CA ARG A 93 19.14 -7.53 22.69
C ARG A 93 19.58 -8.61 23.65
N ARG A 94 18.64 -9.46 24.04
CA ARG A 94 18.90 -10.64 24.86
C ARG A 94 18.69 -11.90 24.03
N ILE A 95 19.63 -12.83 24.10
CA ILE A 95 19.64 -14.08 23.34
C ILE A 95 19.73 -15.21 24.33
N SER A 96 18.81 -16.18 24.26
CA SER A 96 18.80 -17.37 25.13
C SER A 96 19.53 -18.53 24.47
N ALA A 97 20.04 -19.47 25.24
CA ALA A 97 20.70 -20.68 24.76
C ALA A 97 19.79 -21.59 23.91
N ASP A 98 18.47 -21.47 24.02
CA ASP A 98 17.47 -22.15 23.17
C ASP A 98 17.26 -21.46 21.81
N GLY A 99 17.97 -20.37 21.53
CA GLY A 99 17.91 -19.63 20.26
C GLY A 99 16.82 -18.56 20.17
N LYS A 100 16.03 -18.33 21.24
CA LYS A 100 15.06 -17.22 21.27
C LYS A 100 15.79 -15.92 21.55
N SER A 101 15.31 -14.84 20.93
CA SER A 101 15.82 -13.50 21.22
C SER A 101 14.70 -12.51 21.50
N SER A 102 14.97 -11.54 22.38
CA SER A 102 14.11 -10.41 22.67
C SER A 102 14.86 -9.10 22.48
N CYS A 103 14.20 -8.15 21.84
CA CYS A 103 14.74 -6.83 21.49
C CYS A 103 14.00 -5.76 22.28
N ARG A 104 14.71 -4.72 22.71
CA ARG A 104 14.14 -3.55 23.36
C ARG A 104 14.82 -2.28 22.86
N VAL A 105 14.05 -1.23 22.68
CA VAL A 105 14.52 0.13 22.39
C VAL A 105 13.96 1.05 23.47
N CYS A 106 14.82 1.76 24.16
CA CYS A 106 14.46 2.60 25.33
C CYS A 106 13.54 1.88 26.34
N GLY A 107 13.81 0.57 26.57
CA GLY A 107 13.02 -0.27 27.46
C GLY A 107 11.75 -0.88 26.86
N VAL A 108 11.25 -0.37 25.72
CA VAL A 108 10.05 -0.85 25.03
C VAL A 108 10.39 -2.09 24.19
N PRO A 109 9.61 -3.19 24.26
CA PRO A 109 9.82 -4.36 23.43
C PRO A 109 9.54 -4.04 21.95
N VAL A 110 10.46 -4.43 21.04
CA VAL A 110 10.32 -4.27 19.60
C VAL A 110 10.55 -5.59 18.86
N SER A 111 10.05 -5.70 17.63
CA SER A 111 10.36 -6.83 16.76
C SER A 111 11.78 -6.74 16.21
N ALA A 112 12.33 -7.88 15.75
CA ALA A 112 13.65 -7.89 15.12
C ALA A 112 13.68 -7.11 13.78
N VAL A 113 12.53 -6.96 13.12
CA VAL A 113 12.39 -6.16 11.88
C VAL A 113 12.51 -4.68 12.20
N GLN A 114 11.74 -4.17 13.16
CA GLN A 114 11.84 -2.78 13.63
C GLN A 114 13.25 -2.45 14.14
N LEU A 115 13.86 -3.39 14.88
CA LEU A 115 15.23 -3.22 15.36
C LEU A 115 16.22 -3.09 14.19
N LYS A 116 16.05 -3.86 13.13
CA LYS A 116 16.90 -3.80 11.94
C LYS A 116 16.70 -2.50 11.14
N GLU A 117 15.47 -2.02 11.05
CA GLU A 117 15.16 -0.73 10.43
C GLU A 117 15.81 0.42 11.20
N LEU A 118 15.67 0.46 12.51
CA LEU A 118 16.33 1.44 13.36
C LEU A 118 17.88 1.32 13.25
N GLY A 119 18.42 0.10 13.31
CA GLY A 119 19.85 -0.16 13.21
C GLY A 119 20.47 0.38 11.93
N ALA A 120 19.77 0.29 10.81
CA ALA A 120 20.21 0.82 9.51
C ALA A 120 20.29 2.36 9.48
N LEU A 121 19.60 3.07 10.37
CA LEU A 121 19.71 4.53 10.54
C LEU A 121 20.86 4.95 11.44
N LEU A 122 21.38 4.04 12.28
CA LEU A 122 22.38 4.34 13.31
C LEU A 122 23.80 3.97 12.91
N VAL A 123 23.98 2.80 12.30
CA VAL A 123 25.29 2.22 11.99
C VAL A 123 25.28 1.55 10.62
N ASP A 124 26.30 1.81 9.84
CA ASP A 124 26.60 1.09 8.59
C ASP A 124 27.85 0.20 8.81
N ILE A 125 27.66 -1.13 8.80
CA ILE A 125 28.72 -2.11 9.04
C ILE A 125 29.23 -2.59 7.68
N HIS A 126 30.55 -2.60 7.49
CA HIS A 126 31.25 -3.04 6.27
C HIS A 126 32.21 -4.19 6.61
N GLY A 127 31.85 -5.42 6.26
CA GLY A 127 32.63 -6.63 6.53
C GLY A 127 32.32 -7.76 5.53
N GLN A 128 32.76 -8.97 5.84
CA GLN A 128 32.70 -10.16 4.98
C GLN A 128 31.28 -10.49 4.45
N ASN A 129 30.22 -9.96 5.10
CA ASN A 129 28.82 -10.19 4.72
C ASN A 129 28.14 -8.98 4.08
N ASP A 130 28.74 -7.79 4.07
CA ASP A 130 28.08 -6.52 3.73
C ASP A 130 28.42 -5.91 2.38
N GLY A 131 29.28 -6.52 1.60
CA GLY A 131 29.38 -6.22 0.17
C GLY A 131 28.04 -6.34 -0.58
N ARG A 132 27.01 -6.83 0.11
CA ARG A 132 25.66 -7.04 -0.44
C ARG A 132 24.90 -5.73 -0.71
N GLN A 133 25.10 -4.67 0.03
CA GLN A 133 24.32 -3.43 -0.17
C GLN A 133 24.74 -2.67 -1.43
N LEU A 134 26.06 -2.47 -1.63
CA LEU A 134 26.58 -1.86 -2.86
C LEU A 134 26.62 -2.80 -4.06
N THR A 135 26.55 -4.12 -3.84
CA THR A 135 26.37 -5.11 -4.91
C THR A 135 24.91 -5.33 -5.26
N ASP A 136 23.95 -4.82 -4.46
CA ASP A 136 22.52 -4.84 -4.79
C ASP A 136 22.21 -3.74 -5.82
N GLU A 137 22.09 -4.15 -7.08
CA GLU A 137 21.81 -3.27 -8.21
C GLU A 137 20.55 -2.42 -8.03
N ARG A 138 19.58 -2.87 -7.22
CA ARG A 138 18.33 -2.13 -6.94
C ARG A 138 18.57 -0.82 -6.17
N ARG A 139 19.69 -0.74 -5.46
CA ARG A 139 20.08 0.43 -4.66
C ARG A 139 20.99 1.42 -5.39
N HIS A 140 21.53 1.03 -6.56
CA HIS A 140 22.48 1.88 -7.29
C HIS A 140 21.86 3.23 -7.69
N MET A 141 20.58 3.24 -8.08
CA MET A 141 19.86 4.48 -8.38
C MET A 141 19.73 5.39 -7.15
N GLU A 142 19.42 4.83 -5.99
CA GLU A 142 19.31 5.56 -4.74
C GLU A 142 20.66 6.20 -4.34
N TYR A 143 21.77 5.47 -4.48
CA TYR A 143 23.10 6.01 -4.25
C TYR A 143 23.43 7.15 -5.21
N LEU A 144 23.07 7.02 -6.48
CA LEU A 144 23.28 8.07 -7.48
C LEU A 144 22.44 9.31 -7.18
N ASP A 145 21.16 9.12 -6.85
CA ASP A 145 20.24 10.20 -6.53
C ASP A 145 20.70 10.99 -5.29
N ARG A 146 21.14 10.30 -4.24
CA ARG A 146 21.72 10.93 -3.04
C ARG A 146 23.02 11.68 -3.36
N PHE A 147 23.93 11.07 -4.13
CA PHE A 147 25.16 11.74 -4.56
C PHE A 147 24.88 13.00 -5.37
N GLY A 148 23.88 12.96 -6.25
CA GLY A 148 23.43 14.10 -7.06
C GLY A 148 22.59 15.12 -6.31
N VAL A 149 22.19 14.86 -5.05
CA VAL A 149 21.26 15.69 -4.25
C VAL A 149 19.99 15.97 -5.04
N LEU A 150 19.32 14.90 -5.53
CA LEU A 150 18.18 15.01 -6.45
C LEU A 150 16.81 14.97 -5.76
N ASP A 151 16.76 15.10 -4.42
CA ASP A 151 15.56 14.94 -3.59
C ASP A 151 14.39 15.83 -4.06
N GLU A 152 14.66 17.09 -4.38
CA GLU A 152 13.64 18.02 -4.86
C GLU A 152 13.06 17.59 -6.22
N SER A 153 13.91 17.12 -7.13
CA SER A 153 13.49 16.63 -8.45
C SER A 153 12.71 15.33 -8.34
N LEU A 154 13.12 14.44 -7.45
CA LEU A 154 12.42 13.19 -7.14
C LEU A 154 11.03 13.45 -6.54
N LYS A 155 10.94 14.35 -5.58
CA LYS A 155 9.67 14.74 -4.96
C LYS A 155 8.69 15.30 -6.00
N ARG A 156 9.15 16.26 -6.82
CA ARG A 156 8.33 16.87 -7.88
C ARG A 156 7.85 15.84 -8.90
N TYR A 157 8.71 14.91 -9.29
CA TYR A 157 8.36 13.82 -10.18
C TYR A 157 7.35 12.86 -9.52
N GLY A 158 7.58 12.48 -8.27
CA GLY A 158 6.70 11.60 -7.49
C GLY A 158 5.27 12.13 -7.41
N GLU A 159 5.11 13.42 -7.07
CA GLU A 159 3.80 14.07 -7.02
C GLU A 159 3.06 14.05 -8.37
N THR A 160 3.80 14.20 -9.48
CA THR A 160 3.20 14.15 -10.82
C THR A 160 2.84 12.72 -11.22
N TYR A 161 3.70 11.75 -10.87
CA TYR A 161 3.44 10.33 -11.11
C TYR A 161 2.24 9.81 -10.31
N GLU A 162 2.08 10.22 -9.06
CA GLU A 162 0.91 9.88 -8.24
C GLU A 162 -0.39 10.40 -8.88
N ARG A 163 -0.40 11.65 -9.39
CA ARG A 163 -1.56 12.18 -10.12
C ARG A 163 -1.85 11.37 -11.38
N PHE A 164 -0.84 11.04 -12.16
CA PHE A 164 -0.98 10.19 -13.35
C PHE A 164 -1.63 8.84 -13.01
N VAL A 165 -1.13 8.16 -11.97
CA VAL A 165 -1.67 6.86 -11.52
C VAL A 165 -3.10 7.00 -11.00
N ALA A 166 -3.41 8.08 -10.26
CA ALA A 166 -4.74 8.34 -9.72
C ALA A 166 -5.77 8.54 -10.85
N VAL A 167 -5.45 9.35 -11.88
CA VAL A 167 -6.33 9.57 -13.03
C VAL A 167 -6.51 8.28 -13.83
N LYS A 168 -5.45 7.51 -14.06
CA LYS A 168 -5.52 6.22 -14.75
C LYS A 168 -6.46 5.25 -14.03
N LYS A 169 -6.34 5.15 -12.71
CA LYS A 169 -7.21 4.32 -11.88
C LYS A 169 -8.67 4.77 -11.95
N GLN A 170 -8.95 6.08 -11.94
CA GLN A 170 -10.32 6.58 -12.09
C GLN A 170 -10.95 6.18 -13.43
N ILE A 171 -10.19 6.19 -14.52
CA ILE A 171 -10.67 5.72 -15.82
C ILE A 171 -10.98 4.22 -15.78
N ASP A 172 -10.07 3.42 -15.20
CA ASP A 172 -10.26 1.97 -15.11
C ASP A 172 -11.47 1.61 -14.24
N ASP A 173 -11.72 2.34 -13.16
CA ASP A 173 -12.89 2.17 -12.29
C ASP A 173 -14.22 2.52 -12.99
N LEU A 174 -14.21 3.47 -13.95
CA LEU A 174 -15.37 3.89 -14.74
C LEU A 174 -15.60 3.02 -16.00
N ARG A 175 -14.59 2.29 -16.46
CA ARG A 175 -14.69 1.40 -17.61
C ARG A 175 -15.37 0.10 -17.20
N LEU A 176 -16.67 0.00 -17.48
CA LEU A 176 -17.38 -1.29 -17.53
C LEU A 176 -17.05 -1.99 -18.86
N ASP A 177 -17.23 -3.32 -18.88
CA ASP A 177 -17.21 -4.06 -20.15
C ASP A 177 -18.25 -3.46 -21.09
N GLU A 178 -17.85 -3.04 -22.29
CA GLU A 178 -18.71 -2.36 -23.27
C GLU A 178 -19.96 -3.19 -23.59
N GLU A 179 -19.88 -4.52 -23.68
CA GLU A 179 -21.02 -5.39 -23.89
C GLU A 179 -22.01 -5.35 -22.69
N GLU A 180 -21.49 -5.30 -21.49
CA GLU A 180 -22.33 -5.28 -20.27
C GLU A 180 -23.02 -3.92 -20.13
N LYS A 181 -22.32 -2.85 -20.46
CA LYS A 181 -22.83 -1.47 -20.48
C LYS A 181 -23.93 -1.30 -21.53
N GLU A 182 -23.73 -1.80 -22.76
CA GLU A 182 -24.74 -1.75 -23.83
C GLU A 182 -26.00 -2.55 -23.45
N ARG A 183 -25.84 -3.76 -22.93
CA ARG A 183 -26.97 -4.58 -22.41
C ARG A 183 -27.73 -3.89 -21.28
N LEU A 184 -27.02 -3.21 -20.40
CA LEU A 184 -27.64 -2.48 -19.30
C LEU A 184 -28.41 -1.27 -19.81
N ARG A 185 -27.83 -0.50 -20.76
CA ARG A 185 -28.48 0.64 -21.42
C ARG A 185 -29.77 0.23 -22.12
N ASP A 186 -29.75 -0.83 -22.94
CA ASP A 186 -30.91 -1.35 -23.64
C ASP A 186 -32.02 -1.77 -22.67
N ARG A 187 -31.66 -2.47 -21.63
CA ARG A 187 -32.60 -2.92 -20.60
C ARG A 187 -33.26 -1.75 -19.85
N LEU A 188 -32.47 -0.73 -19.48
CA LEU A 188 -33.00 0.45 -18.80
C LEU A 188 -33.89 1.27 -19.73
N SER A 189 -33.44 1.53 -20.98
CA SER A 189 -34.23 2.27 -21.97
C SER A 189 -35.58 1.60 -22.27
N TYR A 190 -35.56 0.28 -22.47
CA TYR A 190 -36.82 -0.48 -22.67
C TYR A 190 -37.77 -0.36 -21.46
N ARG A 191 -37.23 -0.48 -20.24
CA ARG A 191 -38.04 -0.36 -19.01
C ARG A 191 -38.62 1.04 -18.86
N ILE A 192 -37.82 2.07 -19.11
CA ILE A 192 -38.28 3.47 -19.04
C ILE A 192 -39.42 3.69 -20.06
N ASP A 193 -39.24 3.30 -21.32
CA ASP A 193 -40.23 3.46 -22.38
C ASP A 193 -41.53 2.75 -22.05
N GLU A 194 -41.49 1.52 -21.51
CA GLU A 194 -42.68 0.75 -21.11
C GLU A 194 -43.43 1.41 -19.93
N LEU A 195 -42.70 1.87 -18.90
CA LEU A 195 -43.31 2.47 -17.73
C LEU A 195 -43.81 3.91 -18.00
N GLU A 196 -43.11 4.67 -18.84
CA GLU A 196 -43.56 6.00 -19.28
C GLU A 196 -44.85 5.92 -20.13
N LYS A 197 -44.90 5.00 -21.09
CA LYS A 197 -46.11 4.74 -21.88
C LYS A 197 -47.29 4.31 -21.03
N ALA A 198 -47.00 3.65 -19.92
CA ALA A 198 -48.07 3.27 -18.97
C ALA A 198 -48.64 4.47 -18.21
N ALA A 199 -47.96 5.61 -18.15
CA ALA A 199 -48.39 6.85 -17.50
C ALA A 199 -49.01 6.60 -16.11
N LEU A 200 -48.24 5.93 -15.24
CA LEU A 200 -48.66 5.49 -13.90
C LEU A 200 -48.99 6.70 -13.00
N LYS A 201 -50.02 6.56 -12.18
CA LYS A 201 -50.44 7.55 -11.18
C LYS A 201 -50.57 6.87 -9.83
N ASP A 202 -50.06 7.49 -8.80
CA ASP A 202 -50.11 6.96 -7.45
C ASP A 202 -51.56 6.79 -6.97
N GLY A 203 -51.90 5.60 -6.46
CA GLY A 203 -53.25 5.26 -5.96
C GLY A 203 -54.26 4.90 -7.05
N GLU A 204 -53.92 4.92 -8.35
CA GLU A 204 -54.81 4.65 -9.47
C GLU A 204 -55.39 3.23 -9.41
N TYR A 205 -54.60 2.26 -8.96
CA TYR A 205 -55.03 0.87 -8.84
C TYR A 205 -56.23 0.71 -7.88
N ASP A 206 -56.17 1.33 -6.72
CA ASP A 206 -57.21 1.25 -5.70
C ASP A 206 -58.47 2.02 -6.14
N GLU A 207 -58.29 3.20 -6.74
CA GLU A 207 -59.39 3.98 -7.29
C GLU A 207 -60.16 3.23 -8.37
N ILE A 208 -59.44 2.64 -9.34
CA ILE A 208 -60.06 1.87 -10.42
C ILE A 208 -60.74 0.60 -9.88
N SER A 209 -60.09 -0.10 -8.95
CA SER A 209 -60.65 -1.32 -8.35
C SER A 209 -61.95 -1.05 -7.61
N ALA A 210 -61.97 0.05 -6.83
CA ALA A 210 -63.21 0.48 -6.13
C ALA A 210 -64.34 0.87 -7.11
N ARG A 211 -64.00 1.64 -8.17
CA ARG A 211 -65.01 2.06 -9.17
C ARG A 211 -65.56 0.88 -9.96
N LEU A 212 -64.70 -0.08 -10.37
CA LEU A 212 -65.13 -1.32 -11.05
C LEU A 212 -66.03 -2.18 -10.16
N ALA A 213 -65.76 -2.26 -8.86
CA ALA A 213 -66.66 -3.00 -7.93
C ALA A 213 -68.05 -2.39 -7.86
N LEU A 214 -68.16 -1.05 -7.88
CA LEU A 214 -69.42 -0.35 -7.95
C LEU A 214 -70.18 -0.61 -9.28
N LEU A 215 -69.44 -0.46 -10.40
CA LEU A 215 -70.01 -0.67 -11.74
C LEU A 215 -70.52 -2.11 -11.95
N ARG A 216 -69.76 -3.13 -11.49
CA ARG A 216 -70.14 -4.54 -11.54
C ARG A 216 -71.43 -4.82 -10.75
N ASN A 217 -71.62 -4.14 -9.63
CA ASN A 217 -72.90 -4.25 -8.88
C ASN A 217 -74.02 -3.57 -9.61
N SER A 218 -73.84 -2.41 -10.24
CA SER A 218 -74.83 -1.71 -11.05
C SER A 218 -75.18 -2.52 -12.29
N GLU A 219 -74.20 -3.14 -12.99
CA GLU A 219 -74.49 -4.03 -14.14
C GLU A 219 -75.42 -5.17 -13.79
N LYS A 220 -75.13 -5.93 -12.72
CA LYS A 220 -75.99 -7.04 -12.27
C LYS A 220 -77.40 -6.59 -11.88
N LEU A 221 -77.46 -5.40 -11.27
CA LEU A 221 -78.75 -4.84 -10.88
C LEU A 221 -79.58 -4.42 -12.11
N THR A 222 -78.93 -3.77 -13.10
CA THR A 222 -79.51 -3.39 -14.38
C THR A 222 -80.07 -4.62 -15.12
N GLU A 223 -79.22 -5.66 -15.27
CA GLU A 223 -79.66 -6.92 -15.91
C GLU A 223 -80.85 -7.57 -15.23
N ALA A 224 -80.85 -7.60 -13.88
CA ALA A 224 -81.92 -8.17 -13.12
C ALA A 224 -83.26 -7.37 -13.30
N ILE A 225 -83.17 -6.04 -13.32
CA ILE A 225 -84.32 -5.14 -13.53
C ILE A 225 -84.82 -5.26 -14.97
N ASP A 226 -83.95 -5.26 -15.98
CA ASP A 226 -84.33 -5.41 -17.39
C ASP A 226 -85.10 -6.73 -17.62
N ASN A 227 -84.52 -7.82 -17.07
CA ASN A 227 -85.23 -9.11 -17.17
C ASN A 227 -86.58 -9.10 -16.48
N ALA A 228 -86.71 -8.52 -15.29
CA ALA A 228 -87.92 -8.44 -14.56
C ALA A 228 -88.99 -7.54 -15.28
N TYR A 229 -88.50 -6.37 -15.76
CA TYR A 229 -89.37 -5.43 -16.52
C TYR A 229 -89.86 -6.03 -17.85
N GLY A 230 -88.93 -6.73 -18.59
CA GLY A 230 -89.30 -7.44 -19.81
C GLY A 230 -90.40 -8.48 -19.61
N LEU A 231 -90.30 -9.27 -18.54
CA LEU A 231 -91.35 -10.27 -18.21
C LEU A 231 -92.70 -9.62 -17.76
N LEU A 232 -92.64 -8.50 -17.06
CA LEU A 232 -93.80 -7.82 -16.56
C LEU A 232 -94.53 -7.00 -17.62
N TYR A 233 -93.77 -6.23 -18.47
CA TYR A 233 -94.40 -5.19 -19.30
C TYR A 233 -93.90 -5.10 -20.75
N ASP A 234 -92.57 -5.20 -21.03
CA ASP A 234 -91.96 -4.86 -22.34
C ASP A 234 -91.82 -6.05 -23.30
N GLY A 235 -91.93 -7.28 -22.83
CA GLY A 235 -91.86 -8.48 -23.66
C GLY A 235 -93.13 -8.71 -24.53
N GLU A 236 -92.92 -9.46 -25.66
CA GLU A 236 -94.07 -9.79 -26.55
C GLU A 236 -95.21 -10.54 -25.82
N GLU A 237 -94.84 -11.44 -24.90
CA GLU A 237 -95.80 -12.13 -23.99
C GLU A 237 -95.49 -11.70 -22.55
N ASN A 238 -95.99 -10.53 -22.15
CA ASN A 238 -95.75 -9.98 -20.81
C ASN A 238 -96.97 -10.22 -19.88
N ALA A 239 -96.65 -10.21 -18.57
CA ALA A 239 -97.63 -10.54 -17.55
C ALA A 239 -98.85 -9.56 -17.54
N VAL A 240 -98.57 -8.26 -17.76
CA VAL A 240 -99.66 -7.23 -17.82
C VAL A 240 -100.60 -7.49 -18.99
N SER A 241 -100.04 -7.72 -20.22
CA SER A 241 -100.85 -7.98 -21.40
C SER A 241 -101.63 -9.30 -21.30
N MET A 242 -101.06 -10.34 -20.71
CA MET A 242 -101.73 -11.61 -20.44
C MET A 242 -102.83 -11.44 -19.43
N ALA A 243 -102.59 -10.70 -18.36
CA ALA A 243 -103.65 -10.41 -17.34
C ALA A 243 -104.77 -9.53 -17.91
N GLN A 244 -104.45 -8.53 -18.76
CA GLN A 244 -105.45 -7.71 -19.45
C GLN A 244 -106.33 -8.55 -20.38
N ASN A 245 -105.70 -9.48 -21.15
CA ASN A 245 -106.45 -10.40 -21.99
C ASN A 245 -107.40 -11.32 -21.16
N ALA A 246 -106.87 -11.83 -20.04
CA ALA A 246 -107.70 -12.65 -19.12
C ALA A 246 -108.87 -11.83 -18.53
N ALA A 247 -108.61 -10.55 -18.16
CA ALA A 247 -109.66 -9.63 -17.70
C ALA A 247 -110.74 -9.42 -18.76
N TYR A 248 -110.33 -9.21 -20.02
CA TYR A 248 -111.29 -9.03 -21.15
C TYR A 248 -112.18 -10.25 -21.34
N TYR A 249 -111.64 -11.48 -21.34
CA TYR A 249 -112.47 -12.68 -21.48
C TYR A 249 -113.34 -12.94 -20.23
N ALA A 250 -112.77 -12.69 -19.04
CA ALA A 250 -113.51 -12.81 -17.79
C ALA A 250 -114.72 -11.83 -17.75
N GLN A 251 -114.56 -10.59 -18.25
CA GLN A 251 -115.59 -9.59 -18.31
C GLN A 251 -116.71 -9.99 -19.27
N ARG A 252 -116.41 -10.61 -20.39
CA ARG A 252 -117.35 -11.19 -21.31
C ARG A 252 -118.16 -12.34 -20.67
N ALA A 253 -117.47 -13.16 -19.88
CA ALA A 253 -118.09 -14.24 -19.16
C ALA A 253 -119.04 -13.72 -18.04
N ALA A 254 -118.60 -12.68 -17.31
CA ALA A 254 -119.42 -12.04 -16.25
C ALA A 254 -120.66 -11.39 -16.78
N ALA A 255 -120.68 -10.91 -18.04
CA ALA A 255 -121.92 -10.41 -18.70
C ALA A 255 -123.02 -11.50 -18.85
N ILE A 256 -122.60 -12.79 -18.78
CA ILE A 256 -123.50 -13.94 -18.86
C ILE A 256 -123.79 -14.52 -17.47
N ALA A 257 -122.77 -14.56 -16.59
CA ALA A 257 -122.81 -15.10 -15.22
C ALA A 257 -122.32 -14.04 -14.20
N PRO A 258 -123.25 -13.29 -13.57
CA PRO A 258 -122.88 -12.19 -12.65
C PRO A 258 -121.98 -12.63 -11.44
N GLU A 259 -122.02 -13.91 -11.12
CA GLU A 259 -121.24 -14.51 -10.04
C GLU A 259 -119.73 -14.35 -10.29
N LEU A 260 -119.31 -14.03 -11.52
CA LEU A 260 -117.91 -13.84 -11.91
C LEU A 260 -117.40 -12.38 -11.75
N GLU A 261 -118.27 -11.41 -11.38
CA GLU A 261 -117.88 -10.01 -11.17
C GLU A 261 -116.74 -9.88 -10.16
N GLY A 262 -116.70 -10.69 -9.08
CA GLY A 262 -115.61 -10.72 -8.10
C GLY A 262 -114.26 -11.15 -8.70
N SER A 263 -114.32 -12.12 -9.62
CA SER A 263 -113.08 -12.58 -10.31
C SER A 263 -112.57 -11.53 -11.30
N VAL A 264 -113.49 -10.84 -12.02
CA VAL A 264 -113.12 -9.72 -12.92
C VAL A 264 -112.37 -8.60 -12.13
N LYS A 265 -112.94 -8.24 -10.98
CA LYS A 265 -112.37 -7.22 -10.12
C LYS A 265 -110.95 -7.65 -9.66
N SER A 266 -110.80 -8.88 -9.18
CA SER A 266 -109.49 -9.40 -8.74
C SER A 266 -108.44 -9.41 -9.86
N ILE A 267 -108.82 -9.74 -11.11
CA ILE A 267 -107.89 -9.72 -12.25
C ILE A 267 -107.54 -8.27 -12.59
N ASN A 268 -108.45 -7.32 -12.56
CA ASN A 268 -108.17 -5.91 -12.81
C ASN A 268 -107.23 -5.33 -11.70
N ASP A 269 -107.53 -5.66 -10.44
CA ASP A 269 -106.65 -5.25 -9.33
C ASP A 269 -105.18 -5.81 -9.51
N ALA A 270 -105.06 -7.04 -10.04
CA ALA A 270 -103.78 -7.63 -10.36
C ALA A 270 -103.06 -6.89 -11.52
N VAL A 271 -103.85 -6.50 -12.59
CA VAL A 271 -103.32 -5.70 -13.69
C VAL A 271 -102.75 -4.38 -13.18
N PHE A 272 -103.50 -3.67 -12.31
CA PHE A 272 -103.00 -2.43 -11.71
C PHE A 272 -101.71 -2.68 -10.90
N SER A 273 -101.66 -3.69 -10.05
CA SER A 273 -100.49 -4.01 -9.23
C SER A 273 -99.32 -4.40 -10.06
N LEU A 274 -99.44 -5.14 -11.16
CA LEU A 274 -98.39 -5.50 -12.08
C LEU A 274 -97.82 -4.28 -12.84
N THR A 275 -98.78 -3.35 -13.24
CA THR A 275 -98.34 -2.11 -13.92
C THR A 275 -97.60 -1.19 -12.99
N ASP A 276 -98.04 -0.99 -11.75
CA ASP A 276 -97.35 -0.21 -10.74
C ASP A 276 -95.91 -0.78 -10.46
N ALA A 277 -95.80 -2.11 -10.36
CA ALA A 277 -94.55 -2.77 -10.17
C ALA A 277 -93.56 -2.55 -11.36
N ALA A 278 -94.13 -2.60 -12.60
CA ALA A 278 -93.33 -2.35 -13.81
C ALA A 278 -92.81 -0.89 -13.89
N GLU A 279 -93.67 0.09 -13.49
CA GLU A 279 -93.28 1.50 -13.43
C GLU A 279 -92.14 1.73 -12.42
N LEU A 280 -92.24 1.15 -11.24
CA LEU A 280 -91.22 1.24 -10.23
C LEU A 280 -89.86 0.65 -10.72
N LEU A 281 -89.93 -0.49 -11.41
CA LEU A 281 -88.69 -1.10 -11.98
C LEU A 281 -88.11 -0.24 -13.09
N ARG A 282 -88.90 0.35 -13.95
CA ARG A 282 -88.46 1.28 -14.99
C ARG A 282 -87.76 2.50 -14.39
N ASP A 283 -88.45 3.16 -13.40
CA ASP A 283 -87.88 4.35 -12.77
C ASP A 283 -86.59 4.05 -12.02
N LEU A 284 -86.46 2.87 -11.41
CA LEU A 284 -85.23 2.42 -10.79
C LEU A 284 -84.11 2.17 -11.83
N ARG A 285 -84.41 1.49 -12.95
CA ARG A 285 -83.55 1.26 -14.08
C ARG A 285 -82.93 2.57 -14.59
N ASP A 286 -83.83 3.57 -14.85
CA ASP A 286 -83.41 4.86 -15.42
C ASP A 286 -82.61 5.72 -14.42
N SER A 287 -82.58 5.37 -13.13
CA SER A 287 -81.77 5.99 -12.10
C SER A 287 -80.38 5.35 -11.95
N LEU A 288 -80.14 4.17 -12.53
CA LEU A 288 -78.86 3.48 -12.42
C LEU A 288 -77.83 4.08 -13.40
N ASP A 289 -76.75 4.59 -12.85
CA ASP A 289 -75.61 5.14 -13.62
C ASP A 289 -74.62 4.01 -13.98
N PHE A 290 -74.92 3.21 -15.02
CA PHE A 290 -74.06 2.19 -15.56
C PHE A 290 -73.63 2.54 -16.99
N SER A 291 -72.31 2.70 -17.19
CA SER A 291 -71.70 2.93 -18.50
C SER A 291 -70.84 1.74 -18.90
N PRO A 292 -71.27 0.92 -19.86
CA PRO A 292 -70.47 -0.18 -20.40
C PRO A 292 -69.08 0.30 -20.93
N GLU A 293 -69.08 1.46 -21.56
CA GLU A 293 -67.83 2.05 -22.11
C GLU A 293 -66.82 2.45 -21.01
N GLU A 294 -67.33 3.00 -19.89
CA GLU A 294 -66.51 3.30 -18.72
C GLU A 294 -65.93 2.01 -18.09
N PHE A 295 -66.79 0.99 -17.97
CA PHE A 295 -66.45 -0.31 -17.42
C PHE A 295 -65.28 -0.96 -18.23
N ASP A 296 -65.47 -1.10 -19.55
CA ASP A 296 -64.41 -1.70 -20.43
C ASP A 296 -63.12 -0.93 -20.40
N ARG A 297 -63.20 0.39 -20.37
CA ARG A 297 -62.00 1.25 -20.26
C ARG A 297 -61.24 1.01 -18.94
N LEU A 298 -61.94 0.99 -17.83
CA LEU A 298 -61.34 0.76 -16.51
C LEU A 298 -60.80 -0.68 -16.37
N GLU A 299 -61.53 -1.69 -16.91
CA GLU A 299 -61.05 -3.08 -16.89
C GLU A 299 -59.78 -3.25 -17.72
N THR A 300 -59.72 -2.64 -18.90
CA THR A 300 -58.50 -2.61 -19.74
C THR A 300 -57.33 -1.96 -19.00
N ARG A 301 -57.61 -0.82 -18.31
CA ARG A 301 -56.57 -0.11 -17.54
C ARG A 301 -56.10 -0.94 -16.35
N LEU A 302 -56.98 -1.55 -15.59
CA LEU A 302 -56.63 -2.41 -14.47
C LEU A 302 -55.83 -3.64 -14.92
N SER A 303 -56.20 -4.23 -16.07
CA SER A 303 -55.45 -5.34 -16.68
C SER A 303 -54.01 -4.95 -17.01
N LEU A 304 -53.77 -3.73 -17.54
CA LEU A 304 -52.43 -3.20 -17.82
C LEU A 304 -51.61 -3.04 -16.52
N LEU A 305 -52.20 -2.42 -15.48
CA LEU A 305 -51.54 -2.26 -14.18
C LEU A 305 -51.16 -3.61 -13.56
N ASN A 306 -52.10 -4.57 -13.55
CA ASN A 306 -51.83 -5.94 -13.08
C ASN A 306 -50.72 -6.63 -13.85
N LYS A 307 -50.62 -6.45 -15.18
CA LYS A 307 -49.57 -7.02 -16.02
C LYS A 307 -48.23 -6.43 -15.66
N LEU A 308 -48.12 -5.13 -15.45
CA LEU A 308 -46.88 -4.44 -15.06
C LEU A 308 -46.42 -4.84 -13.65
N GLN A 309 -47.38 -4.86 -12.67
CA GLN A 309 -47.07 -5.29 -11.30
C GLN A 309 -46.53 -6.73 -11.25
N ARG A 310 -47.13 -7.65 -12.02
CA ARG A 310 -46.61 -9.04 -12.12
C ARG A 310 -45.27 -9.12 -12.84
N LYS A 311 -45.05 -8.36 -13.91
CA LYS A 311 -43.80 -8.37 -14.67
C LYS A 311 -42.63 -7.89 -13.83
N TYR A 312 -42.82 -6.85 -13.02
CA TYR A 312 -41.79 -6.23 -12.21
C TYR A 312 -41.84 -6.67 -10.74
N ASN A 313 -42.79 -7.53 -10.37
CA ASN A 313 -42.99 -8.07 -9.03
C ASN A 313 -43.04 -7.00 -7.93
N THR A 314 -43.78 -5.92 -8.18
CA THR A 314 -43.91 -4.79 -7.26
C THR A 314 -45.30 -4.16 -7.43
N ASP A 315 -45.71 -3.33 -6.47
CA ASP A 315 -46.96 -2.54 -6.53
C ASP A 315 -46.77 -1.27 -7.40
N GLU A 316 -47.82 -0.46 -7.47
CA GLU A 316 -47.85 0.75 -8.27
C GLU A 316 -46.81 1.79 -7.83
N ALA A 317 -46.68 2.02 -6.52
CA ALA A 317 -45.67 2.92 -5.96
C ALA A 317 -44.23 2.42 -6.28
N GLY A 318 -44.01 1.11 -6.20
CA GLY A 318 -42.76 0.48 -6.58
C GLY A 318 -42.48 0.57 -8.08
N LEU A 319 -43.47 0.56 -8.97
CA LEU A 319 -43.29 0.78 -10.41
C LEU A 319 -42.85 2.22 -10.70
N ILE A 320 -43.41 3.21 -10.00
CA ILE A 320 -43.01 4.62 -10.11
C ILE A 320 -41.60 4.81 -9.61
N ALA A 321 -41.26 4.26 -8.44
CA ALA A 321 -39.90 4.30 -7.91
C ALA A 321 -38.87 3.61 -8.85
N LEU A 322 -39.25 2.48 -9.46
CA LEU A 322 -38.44 1.75 -10.42
C LEU A 322 -38.16 2.54 -11.70
N LEU A 323 -39.13 3.36 -12.15
CA LEU A 323 -38.98 4.27 -13.27
C LEU A 323 -37.91 5.34 -12.94
N ASP A 324 -38.01 5.98 -11.78
CA ASP A 324 -37.08 7.02 -11.36
C ASP A 324 -35.67 6.47 -11.12
N GLU A 325 -35.54 5.28 -10.50
CA GLU A 325 -34.27 4.60 -10.36
C GLU A 325 -33.64 4.25 -11.72
N SER A 326 -34.46 3.81 -12.68
CA SER A 326 -33.99 3.46 -14.02
C SER A 326 -33.49 4.68 -14.80
N ARG A 327 -34.15 5.83 -14.66
CA ARG A 327 -33.73 7.11 -15.24
C ARG A 327 -32.39 7.55 -14.64
N THR A 328 -32.29 7.57 -13.30
CA THR A 328 -31.05 7.95 -12.62
C THR A 328 -29.86 7.09 -13.07
N LYS A 329 -30.05 5.77 -13.16
CA LYS A 329 -29.00 4.86 -13.64
C LYS A 329 -28.62 5.08 -15.10
N LEU A 330 -29.60 5.41 -15.94
CA LEU A 330 -29.31 5.71 -17.36
C LEU A 330 -28.51 7.01 -17.50
N ASP A 331 -28.87 8.06 -16.76
CA ASP A 331 -28.16 9.34 -16.71
C ASP A 331 -26.71 9.16 -16.18
N GLU A 332 -26.50 8.31 -15.17
CA GLU A 332 -25.18 7.96 -14.65
C GLU A 332 -24.33 7.27 -15.73
N LEU A 333 -24.91 6.35 -16.50
CA LEU A 333 -24.20 5.66 -17.59
C LEU A 333 -23.82 6.63 -18.74
N GLU A 334 -24.69 7.55 -19.10
CA GLU A 334 -24.43 8.55 -20.14
C GLU A 334 -23.38 9.58 -19.66
N GLY A 335 -23.44 10.01 -18.39
CA GLY A 335 -22.47 10.90 -17.77
C GLY A 335 -21.08 10.27 -17.61
N ALA A 336 -20.99 8.94 -17.52
CA ALA A 336 -19.71 8.24 -17.41
C ALA A 336 -18.85 8.40 -18.68
N ASP A 337 -19.44 8.35 -19.87
CA ASP A 337 -18.72 8.51 -21.13
C ASP A 337 -18.11 9.91 -21.29
N GLU A 338 -18.85 10.96 -20.92
CA GLU A 338 -18.31 12.32 -20.91
C GLU A 338 -17.20 12.49 -19.86
N SER A 339 -17.37 11.84 -18.71
CA SER A 339 -16.37 11.85 -17.64
C SER A 339 -15.09 11.12 -18.04
N ILE A 340 -15.19 9.96 -18.71
CA ILE A 340 -14.05 9.23 -19.26
C ILE A 340 -13.31 10.08 -20.29
N ALA A 341 -14.01 10.68 -21.24
CA ALA A 341 -13.38 11.53 -22.26
C ALA A 341 -12.65 12.75 -21.68
N ARG A 342 -13.14 13.30 -20.56
CA ARG A 342 -12.46 14.38 -19.84
C ARG A 342 -11.21 13.85 -19.11
N LEU A 343 -11.33 12.73 -18.42
CA LEU A 343 -10.22 12.10 -17.70
C LEU A 343 -9.11 11.61 -18.65
N GLU A 344 -9.45 11.12 -19.84
CA GLU A 344 -8.46 10.73 -20.87
C GLU A 344 -7.61 11.92 -21.34
N LYS A 345 -8.20 13.10 -21.51
CA LYS A 345 -7.46 14.33 -21.81
C LYS A 345 -6.56 14.75 -20.66
N GLU A 346 -7.02 14.59 -19.43
CA GLU A 346 -6.23 14.85 -18.22
C GLU A 346 -5.09 13.84 -18.09
N LEU A 347 -5.35 12.55 -18.32
CA LEU A 347 -4.33 11.49 -18.33
C LEU A 347 -3.21 11.79 -19.33
N GLU A 348 -3.56 12.19 -20.54
CA GLU A 348 -2.56 12.53 -21.56
C GLU A 348 -1.73 13.76 -21.18
N ARG A 349 -2.32 14.73 -20.49
CA ARG A 349 -1.59 15.88 -19.94
C ARG A 349 -0.62 15.46 -18.84
N GLU A 350 -1.08 14.67 -17.85
CA GLU A 350 -0.23 14.19 -16.76
C GLU A 350 0.87 13.23 -17.28
N ARG A 351 0.54 12.39 -18.28
CA ARG A 351 1.52 11.53 -18.96
C ARG A 351 2.66 12.33 -19.58
N LYS A 352 2.34 13.39 -20.34
CA LYS A 352 3.36 14.27 -20.94
C LYS A 352 4.19 14.99 -19.87
N ALA A 353 3.57 15.42 -18.78
CA ALA A 353 4.26 16.04 -17.67
C ALA A 353 5.22 15.05 -16.97
N CYS A 354 4.78 13.81 -16.71
CA CYS A 354 5.63 12.74 -16.19
C CYS A 354 6.81 12.45 -17.11
N GLN A 355 6.57 12.31 -18.41
CA GLN A 355 7.61 12.02 -19.40
C GLN A 355 8.66 13.14 -19.44
N ALA A 356 8.24 14.40 -19.45
CA ALA A 356 9.16 15.54 -19.45
C ALA A 356 10.02 15.58 -18.17
N GLN A 357 9.40 15.39 -17.00
CA GLN A 357 10.12 15.39 -15.72
C GLN A 357 11.01 14.15 -15.54
N ALA A 358 10.59 12.98 -16.06
CA ALA A 358 11.43 11.78 -16.08
C ALA A 358 12.70 11.98 -16.92
N LEU A 359 12.59 12.64 -18.07
CA LEU A 359 13.75 12.99 -18.90
C LEU A 359 14.66 14.01 -18.21
N GLU A 360 14.10 15.05 -17.58
CA GLU A 360 14.88 16.02 -16.79
C GLU A 360 15.65 15.32 -15.67
N LEU A 361 14.99 14.39 -14.96
CA LEU A 361 15.62 13.59 -13.91
C LEU A 361 16.73 12.69 -14.45
N SER A 362 16.52 12.07 -15.62
CA SER A 362 17.55 11.28 -16.31
C SER A 362 18.79 12.11 -16.67
N GLU A 363 18.61 13.31 -17.19
CA GLU A 363 19.74 14.21 -17.50
C GLU A 363 20.54 14.58 -16.23
N LYS A 364 19.87 14.96 -15.15
CA LYS A 364 20.52 15.25 -13.86
C LYS A 364 21.26 14.04 -13.30
N ARG A 365 20.69 12.83 -13.44
CA ARG A 365 21.35 11.58 -13.06
C ARG A 365 22.61 11.32 -13.88
N ARG A 366 22.60 11.61 -15.19
CA ARG A 366 23.77 11.46 -16.08
C ARG A 366 24.88 12.44 -15.71
N GLU A 367 24.53 13.67 -15.36
CA GLU A 367 25.50 14.65 -14.85
C GLU A 367 26.11 14.19 -13.51
N ALA A 368 25.26 13.71 -12.58
CA ALA A 368 25.73 13.15 -11.31
C ALA A 368 26.61 11.92 -11.53
N ALA A 369 26.26 11.03 -12.46
CA ALA A 369 27.03 9.84 -12.80
C ALA A 369 28.44 10.18 -13.33
N ALA A 370 28.56 11.22 -14.16
CA ALA A 370 29.85 11.67 -14.67
C ALA A 370 30.76 12.15 -13.49
N LYS A 371 30.22 12.97 -12.59
CA LYS A 371 30.96 13.43 -11.39
C LYS A 371 31.29 12.27 -10.45
N LEU A 372 30.36 11.34 -10.23
CA LEU A 372 30.55 10.15 -9.42
C LEU A 372 31.69 9.28 -9.96
N ARG A 373 31.70 9.04 -11.27
CA ARG A 373 32.75 8.28 -11.94
C ARG A 373 34.13 8.89 -11.69
N GLU A 374 34.28 10.19 -11.88
CA GLU A 374 35.57 10.87 -11.66
C GLU A 374 36.05 10.75 -10.22
N ARG A 375 35.15 10.98 -9.25
CA ARG A 375 35.50 10.89 -7.81
C ARG A 375 35.83 9.46 -7.40
N ILE A 376 35.07 8.46 -7.79
CA ILE A 376 35.35 7.04 -7.44
C ILE A 376 36.67 6.60 -8.02
N VAL A 377 36.96 6.92 -9.30
CA VAL A 377 38.22 6.55 -9.92
C VAL A 377 39.42 7.26 -9.23
N ALA A 378 39.28 8.51 -8.83
CA ALA A 378 40.31 9.24 -8.06
C ALA A 378 40.56 8.57 -6.71
N GLU A 379 39.51 8.22 -5.98
CA GLU A 379 39.63 7.53 -4.68
C GLU A 379 40.30 6.15 -4.82
N LEU A 380 39.89 5.36 -5.81
CA LEU A 380 40.47 4.03 -6.04
C LEU A 380 41.96 4.10 -6.44
N ARG A 381 42.35 5.10 -7.22
CA ARG A 381 43.75 5.36 -7.53
C ARG A 381 44.57 5.70 -6.27
N ALA A 382 44.01 6.52 -5.38
CA ALA A 382 44.59 6.85 -4.09
C ALA A 382 44.78 5.60 -3.20
N LEU A 383 43.89 4.61 -3.31
CA LEU A 383 43.95 3.32 -2.61
C LEU A 383 44.83 2.27 -3.35
N SER A 384 45.76 2.71 -4.18
CA SER A 384 46.69 1.86 -4.93
C SER A 384 46.01 0.90 -5.92
N MET A 385 44.93 1.34 -6.55
CA MET A 385 44.22 0.64 -7.62
C MET A 385 44.22 1.47 -8.92
N PRO A 386 45.36 1.70 -9.56
CA PRO A 386 45.47 2.66 -10.67
C PRO A 386 44.79 2.21 -11.96
N SER A 387 44.55 0.90 -12.13
CA SER A 387 43.97 0.31 -13.34
C SER A 387 42.47 0.20 -13.31
N VAL A 388 41.84 0.55 -12.18
CA VAL A 388 40.41 0.43 -12.01
C VAL A 388 39.63 1.38 -12.95
N ARG A 389 38.58 0.85 -13.55
CA ARG A 389 37.59 1.61 -14.30
C ARG A 389 36.25 1.46 -13.64
N PHE A 390 35.49 2.55 -13.57
CA PHE A 390 34.13 2.60 -13.06
C PHE A 390 33.27 3.35 -14.06
N ASP A 391 32.04 2.88 -14.28
CA ASP A 391 31.04 3.58 -15.07
C ASP A 391 29.63 3.30 -14.55
N VAL A 392 28.69 4.12 -14.97
CA VAL A 392 27.26 4.01 -14.62
C VAL A 392 26.47 3.71 -15.88
N GLU A 393 25.89 2.53 -15.93
CA GLU A 393 25.03 2.09 -17.03
C GLU A 393 23.59 2.59 -16.78
N PHE A 394 23.00 3.16 -17.82
CA PHE A 394 21.60 3.57 -17.85
C PHE A 394 20.85 2.69 -18.83
N THR A 395 19.81 2.01 -18.37
CA THR A 395 18.92 1.20 -19.21
C THR A 395 17.53 1.81 -19.16
N PRO A 396 16.91 2.12 -20.31
CA PRO A 396 15.54 2.64 -20.36
C PRO A 396 14.55 1.68 -19.70
N VAL A 397 13.49 2.23 -19.11
CA VAL A 397 12.37 1.43 -18.58
C VAL A 397 11.58 0.85 -19.75
N GLU A 398 11.48 -0.48 -19.80
CA GLU A 398 10.75 -1.23 -20.83
C GLU A 398 9.30 -1.47 -20.36
N ASN A 399 8.44 -0.47 -20.54
CA ASN A 399 6.98 -0.60 -20.40
C ASN A 399 6.30 0.33 -21.42
N ASP A 400 4.97 0.22 -21.56
CA ASP A 400 4.18 0.99 -22.52
C ASP A 400 4.27 2.51 -22.31
N GLU A 401 4.53 2.95 -21.09
CA GLU A 401 4.63 4.37 -20.73
C GLU A 401 6.06 4.94 -20.94
N GLY A 402 7.08 4.09 -20.92
CA GLY A 402 8.49 4.48 -20.96
C GLY A 402 9.00 5.10 -19.65
N PHE A 403 8.23 5.03 -18.57
CA PHE A 403 8.60 5.51 -17.24
C PHE A 403 7.85 4.74 -16.13
N ASN A 404 8.32 4.86 -14.89
CA ASN A 404 7.73 4.27 -13.69
C ASN A 404 7.84 5.24 -12.50
N ALA A 405 7.51 4.81 -11.27
CA ALA A 405 7.60 5.64 -10.06
C ALA A 405 9.01 6.21 -9.78
N ARG A 406 10.06 5.70 -10.43
CA ARG A 406 11.45 6.13 -10.25
C ARG A 406 12.04 6.91 -11.44
N GLY A 407 11.26 7.17 -12.49
CA GLY A 407 11.71 7.85 -13.71
C GLY A 407 11.70 6.96 -14.96
N CYS A 408 12.45 7.32 -15.98
CA CYS A 408 12.52 6.61 -17.26
C CYS A 408 13.73 5.68 -17.42
N ASP A 409 14.66 5.63 -16.44
CA ASP A 409 15.85 4.79 -16.48
C ASP A 409 15.93 3.86 -15.28
N THR A 410 16.65 2.76 -15.46
CA THR A 410 17.27 1.98 -14.39
C THR A 410 18.79 2.20 -14.41
N VAL A 411 19.41 2.22 -13.22
CA VAL A 411 20.81 2.54 -13.06
C VAL A 411 21.58 1.34 -12.51
N ARG A 412 22.75 1.07 -13.09
CA ARG A 412 23.65 0.02 -12.64
C ARG A 412 25.09 0.50 -12.62
N PHE A 413 25.80 0.23 -11.53
CA PHE A 413 27.23 0.50 -11.42
C PHE A 413 28.04 -0.66 -12.01
N LEU A 414 28.93 -0.34 -12.92
CA LEU A 414 29.85 -1.27 -13.56
C LEU A 414 31.28 -0.93 -13.19
N MET A 415 32.10 -1.96 -13.00
CA MET A 415 33.52 -1.79 -12.63
C MET A 415 34.39 -2.87 -13.24
N SER A 416 35.64 -2.53 -13.46
CA SER A 416 36.71 -3.47 -13.78
C SER A 416 37.92 -3.16 -12.90
N ALA A 417 38.45 -4.16 -12.21
CA ALA A 417 39.63 -4.01 -11.33
C ALA A 417 40.95 -4.02 -12.11
N ASN A 418 41.01 -4.68 -13.25
CA ASN A 418 42.22 -4.92 -14.00
C ASN A 418 42.25 -4.19 -15.34
N ALA A 419 43.45 -3.82 -15.80
CA ALA A 419 43.61 -3.24 -17.12
C ALA A 419 43.29 -4.27 -18.22
N GLY A 420 42.44 -3.87 -19.18
CA GLY A 420 42.07 -4.71 -20.33
C GLY A 420 40.83 -5.62 -20.10
N GLU A 421 40.36 -5.75 -18.87
CA GLU A 421 39.07 -6.44 -18.61
C GLU A 421 37.88 -5.55 -19.00
N GLU A 422 36.79 -6.16 -19.46
CA GLU A 422 35.53 -5.45 -19.69
C GLU A 422 34.89 -4.99 -18.38
N LEU A 423 34.11 -3.91 -18.45
CA LEU A 423 33.30 -3.47 -17.33
C LEU A 423 32.26 -4.51 -16.99
N GLY A 424 32.19 -4.91 -15.75
CA GLY A 424 31.25 -5.91 -15.25
C GLY A 424 30.55 -5.46 -13.96
N ARG A 425 29.67 -6.28 -13.46
CA ARG A 425 28.96 -6.02 -12.19
C ARG A 425 29.95 -6.05 -11.02
N ILE A 426 29.79 -5.14 -10.07
CA ILE A 426 30.62 -5.08 -8.85
C ILE A 426 30.60 -6.43 -8.10
N SER A 427 29.45 -7.12 -8.10
CA SER A 427 29.28 -8.45 -7.47
C SER A 427 30.17 -9.56 -8.05
N ARG A 428 30.78 -9.36 -9.23
CA ARG A 428 31.67 -10.33 -9.89
C ARG A 428 33.17 -10.08 -9.64
N ILE A 429 33.52 -9.07 -8.86
CA ILE A 429 34.90 -8.79 -8.50
C ILE A 429 35.39 -9.89 -7.55
N ALA A 430 36.43 -10.61 -7.93
CA ALA A 430 36.78 -11.91 -7.34
C ALA A 430 37.64 -11.82 -6.07
N SER A 431 38.28 -10.67 -5.77
CA SER A 431 39.20 -10.53 -4.64
C SER A 431 38.53 -9.79 -3.46
N GLY A 432 38.50 -10.42 -2.29
CA GLY A 432 37.95 -9.82 -1.06
C GLY A 432 38.62 -8.49 -0.70
N GLY A 433 39.97 -8.41 -0.78
CA GLY A 433 40.70 -7.19 -0.50
C GLY A 433 40.46 -6.06 -1.52
N GLU A 434 40.25 -6.39 -2.80
CA GLU A 434 39.88 -5.41 -3.83
C GLU A 434 38.48 -4.89 -3.56
N LEU A 435 37.56 -5.78 -3.26
CA LEU A 435 36.19 -5.40 -2.91
C LEU A 435 36.14 -4.48 -1.70
N SER A 436 36.88 -4.78 -0.63
CA SER A 436 36.97 -3.92 0.58
C SER A 436 37.50 -2.52 0.26
N ARG A 437 38.53 -2.39 -0.60
CA ARG A 437 39.01 -1.07 -1.04
C ARG A 437 38.03 -0.32 -1.92
N ILE A 438 37.33 -1.02 -2.80
CA ILE A 438 36.25 -0.44 -3.61
C ILE A 438 35.13 0.08 -2.70
N MET A 439 34.74 -0.71 -1.71
CA MET A 439 33.75 -0.31 -0.72
C MET A 439 34.18 0.93 0.05
N LEU A 440 35.44 0.98 0.51
CA LEU A 440 35.97 2.17 1.18
C LEU A 440 35.94 3.40 0.27
N ALA A 441 36.38 3.27 -0.99
CA ALA A 441 36.38 4.37 -1.95
C ALA A 441 34.94 4.90 -2.20
N MET A 442 34.00 3.99 -2.44
CA MET A 442 32.63 4.36 -2.66
C MET A 442 32.02 5.01 -1.42
N LYS A 443 32.24 4.44 -0.24
CA LYS A 443 31.76 5.01 1.02
C LYS A 443 32.36 6.38 1.32
N ASN A 444 33.63 6.58 1.02
CA ASN A 444 34.23 7.91 1.16
C ASN A 444 33.55 8.95 0.24
N VAL A 445 33.21 8.56 -0.98
CA VAL A 445 32.51 9.44 -1.93
C VAL A 445 31.07 9.73 -1.49
N PHE A 446 30.37 8.74 -0.92
CA PHE A 446 28.99 8.89 -0.47
C PHE A 446 28.86 9.46 0.95
N ALA A 447 29.93 9.44 1.76
CA ALA A 447 29.89 9.83 3.17
C ALA A 447 29.39 11.28 3.41
N GLU A 448 29.65 12.19 2.48
CA GLU A 448 29.24 13.60 2.58
C GLU A 448 27.71 13.76 2.62
N ASN A 449 26.98 12.84 1.97
CA ASN A 449 25.51 12.90 1.84
C ASN A 449 24.80 11.70 2.49
N ASP A 450 25.54 10.88 3.26
CA ASP A 450 24.98 9.74 3.98
C ASP A 450 24.55 10.18 5.39
N PRO A 451 23.29 10.04 5.80
CA PRO A 451 22.81 10.46 7.12
C PRO A 451 23.30 9.57 8.26
N VAL A 452 23.82 8.35 7.98
CA VAL A 452 24.25 7.41 9.02
C VAL A 452 25.49 7.92 9.74
N PRO A 453 25.43 8.11 11.08
CA PRO A 453 26.51 8.78 11.82
C PRO A 453 27.71 7.90 12.14
N THR A 454 27.58 6.57 12.10
CA THR A 454 28.64 5.63 12.50
C THR A 454 28.91 4.62 11.38
N MET A 455 30.16 4.44 11.02
CA MET A 455 30.62 3.44 10.05
C MET A 455 31.61 2.47 10.70
N ILE A 456 31.41 1.18 10.43
CA ILE A 456 32.30 0.11 10.92
C ILE A 456 32.93 -0.61 9.74
N PHE A 457 34.25 -0.73 9.74
CA PHE A 457 35.04 -1.42 8.72
C PHE A 457 35.73 -2.65 9.31
N ASP A 458 35.32 -3.84 8.86
CA ASP A 458 36.00 -5.10 9.18
C ASP A 458 36.76 -5.63 7.96
N GLU A 459 37.89 -6.29 8.17
CA GLU A 459 38.74 -6.92 7.14
C GLU A 459 39.20 -5.99 5.99
N ILE A 460 39.18 -4.67 6.21
CA ILE A 460 39.61 -3.69 5.18
C ILE A 460 41.07 -3.81 4.80
N ASP A 461 41.86 -4.42 5.67
CA ASP A 461 43.31 -4.65 5.56
C ASP A 461 43.66 -5.98 4.84
N THR A 462 42.67 -6.76 4.41
CA THR A 462 42.89 -8.03 3.69
C THR A 462 43.58 -7.77 2.34
N GLY A 463 44.75 -8.38 2.14
CA GLY A 463 45.52 -8.23 0.91
C GLY A 463 46.21 -6.86 0.71
N VAL A 464 46.30 -6.06 1.78
CA VAL A 464 46.95 -4.73 1.77
C VAL A 464 48.20 -4.75 2.62
N SER A 465 49.23 -4.03 2.19
CA SER A 465 50.47 -3.89 2.97
C SER A 465 51.20 -2.58 2.61
N GLY A 466 52.18 -2.20 3.45
CA GLY A 466 53.07 -1.08 3.21
C GLY A 466 52.35 0.24 2.91
N VAL A 467 52.69 0.87 1.78
CA VAL A 467 52.14 2.19 1.38
C VAL A 467 50.62 2.13 1.16
N ALA A 468 50.07 1.02 0.65
CA ALA A 468 48.65 0.89 0.45
C ALA A 468 47.91 0.87 1.79
N ALA A 469 48.41 0.21 2.82
CA ALA A 469 47.85 0.21 4.16
C ALA A 469 47.84 1.62 4.79
N GLN A 470 48.93 2.39 4.59
CA GLN A 470 48.99 3.78 5.01
C GLN A 470 47.90 4.61 4.37
N ARG A 471 47.68 4.49 3.04
CA ARG A 471 46.63 5.20 2.32
C ARG A 471 45.24 4.83 2.78
N VAL A 472 45.01 3.55 3.11
CA VAL A 472 43.75 3.10 3.72
C VAL A 472 43.51 3.79 5.07
N GLY A 473 44.54 3.84 5.94
CA GLY A 473 44.47 4.53 7.22
C GLY A 473 44.18 6.04 7.08
N GLU A 474 44.88 6.72 6.15
CA GLU A 474 44.63 8.12 5.83
C GLU A 474 43.21 8.38 5.37
N LYS A 475 42.61 7.48 4.55
CA LYS A 475 41.26 7.59 4.07
C LYS A 475 40.22 7.31 5.17
N LEU A 476 40.43 6.31 6.01
CA LEU A 476 39.57 6.07 7.18
C LEU A 476 39.52 7.28 8.10
N TYR A 477 40.69 7.90 8.33
CA TYR A 477 40.78 9.12 9.11
C TYR A 477 40.05 10.29 8.45
N SER A 478 40.19 10.47 7.13
CA SER A 478 39.44 11.50 6.39
C SER A 478 37.93 11.37 6.54
N VAL A 479 37.38 10.15 6.45
CA VAL A 479 35.97 9.88 6.70
C VAL A 479 35.59 10.20 8.14
N SER A 480 36.50 9.93 9.09
CA SER A 480 36.21 10.11 10.52
C SER A 480 36.15 11.58 10.97
N LEU A 481 36.52 12.54 10.13
CA LEU A 481 36.38 13.97 10.41
C LEU A 481 34.89 14.41 10.42
N GLY A 482 34.04 13.72 9.68
CA GLY A 482 32.60 14.01 9.60
C GLY A 482 31.69 12.97 10.27
N LYS A 483 32.24 11.80 10.61
CA LYS A 483 31.50 10.65 11.15
C LYS A 483 32.29 9.91 12.20
N GLN A 484 31.66 9.08 12.99
CA GLN A 484 32.37 8.11 13.81
C GLN A 484 32.76 6.91 12.94
N VAL A 485 34.02 6.55 12.93
CA VAL A 485 34.56 5.39 12.20
C VAL A 485 35.14 4.39 13.17
N MET A 486 34.75 3.14 13.02
CA MET A 486 35.34 2.02 13.74
C MET A 486 36.03 1.10 12.75
N CYS A 487 37.23 0.67 13.04
CA CYS A 487 38.01 -0.19 12.17
C CYS A 487 38.67 -1.33 12.95
N VAL A 488 38.48 -2.56 12.49
CA VAL A 488 39.17 -3.73 12.98
C VAL A 488 40.38 -3.98 12.05
N THR A 489 41.58 -4.04 12.60
CA THR A 489 42.78 -4.22 11.79
C THR A 489 43.90 -4.99 12.52
N HIS A 490 44.79 -5.59 11.76
CA HIS A 490 46.05 -6.14 12.23
C HIS A 490 47.26 -5.35 11.70
N LEU A 491 47.01 -4.28 10.91
CA LEU A 491 48.08 -3.49 10.30
C LEU A 491 48.44 -2.27 11.14
N PRO A 492 49.74 -2.13 11.53
CA PRO A 492 50.20 -0.99 12.33
C PRO A 492 50.00 0.36 11.63
N GLN A 493 50.03 0.40 10.28
CA GLN A 493 49.84 1.62 9.50
C GLN A 493 48.44 2.21 9.68
N ILE A 494 47.39 1.35 9.75
CA ILE A 494 46.03 1.76 9.99
C ILE A 494 45.83 2.12 11.48
N ALA A 495 46.38 1.27 12.39
CA ALA A 495 46.25 1.47 13.82
C ALA A 495 46.90 2.78 14.31
N ALA A 496 47.99 3.20 13.66
CA ALA A 496 48.69 4.45 13.98
C ALA A 496 47.78 5.69 13.72
N MET A 497 46.85 5.60 12.77
CA MET A 497 45.89 6.67 12.44
C MET A 497 44.73 6.81 13.42
N ALA A 498 44.59 5.92 14.41
CA ALA A 498 43.51 5.97 15.37
C ALA A 498 43.47 7.29 16.18
N ASP A 499 42.28 7.77 16.51
CA ASP A 499 42.05 8.73 17.60
C ASP A 499 41.89 7.99 18.91
N SER A 500 41.10 6.91 18.91
CA SER A 500 40.96 5.98 20.03
C SER A 500 41.43 4.59 19.60
N HIS A 501 42.32 3.98 20.37
CA HIS A 501 42.90 2.67 20.05
C HIS A 501 42.58 1.68 21.17
N PHE A 502 41.97 0.57 20.83
CA PHE A 502 41.59 -0.50 21.74
C PHE A 502 42.36 -1.78 21.38
N VAL A 503 42.84 -2.49 22.40
CA VAL A 503 43.42 -3.82 22.22
C VAL A 503 42.46 -4.89 22.72
N ILE A 504 42.27 -5.92 21.91
CA ILE A 504 41.51 -7.10 22.25
C ILE A 504 42.50 -8.21 22.58
N ALA A 505 42.52 -8.62 23.85
CA ALA A 505 43.44 -9.62 24.37
C ALA A 505 42.70 -10.83 24.93
N LYS A 506 43.28 -12.03 24.73
CA LYS A 506 42.82 -13.26 25.36
C LYS A 506 43.61 -13.52 26.62
N SER A 507 42.93 -13.99 27.65
CA SER A 507 43.52 -14.54 28.84
C SER A 507 42.89 -15.88 29.18
N GLU A 508 43.68 -16.81 29.75
CA GLU A 508 43.16 -18.09 30.20
C GLU A 508 43.22 -18.14 31.73
N HIS A 509 42.05 -18.39 32.36
CA HIS A 509 41.93 -18.63 33.78
C HIS A 509 40.98 -19.84 34.01
N ASP A 510 41.38 -20.73 34.90
CA ASP A 510 40.62 -21.91 35.26
C ASP A 510 40.17 -22.79 34.06
N GLY A 511 41.02 -22.92 33.04
CA GLY A 511 40.76 -23.71 31.84
C GLY A 511 39.65 -23.10 30.94
N ARG A 512 39.35 -21.81 31.11
CA ARG A 512 38.42 -21.04 30.27
C ARG A 512 39.10 -19.85 29.65
N THR A 513 38.75 -19.53 28.43
CA THR A 513 39.24 -18.36 27.71
C THR A 513 38.34 -17.15 27.99
N TYR A 514 38.96 -16.03 28.31
CA TYR A 514 38.31 -14.74 28.49
C TYR A 514 38.89 -13.75 27.50
N THR A 515 38.07 -12.90 26.95
CA THR A 515 38.48 -11.81 26.08
C THR A 515 38.20 -10.48 26.76
N SER A 516 39.17 -9.61 26.84
CA SER A 516 39.05 -8.22 27.31
C SER A 516 39.25 -7.24 26.17
N VAL A 517 38.59 -6.09 26.25
CA VAL A 517 38.78 -4.94 25.37
C VAL A 517 39.27 -3.78 26.22
N THR A 518 40.46 -3.28 25.94
CA THR A 518 41.11 -2.27 26.78
C THR A 518 41.51 -1.07 25.94
N PRO A 519 41.09 0.16 26.32
CA PRO A 519 41.58 1.37 25.66
C PRO A 519 43.10 1.57 25.95
N LEU A 520 43.85 2.02 24.96
CA LEU A 520 45.28 2.26 25.07
C LEU A 520 45.57 3.76 25.18
N ASP A 521 46.39 4.11 26.15
CA ASP A 521 47.03 5.40 26.22
C ASP A 521 48.18 5.49 25.18
N ARG A 522 48.86 6.61 25.11
CA ARG A 522 49.94 6.84 24.12
C ARG A 522 51.06 5.78 24.20
N ASP A 523 51.52 5.42 25.39
CA ASP A 523 52.57 4.44 25.61
C ASP A 523 52.06 3.03 25.24
N GLY A 524 50.84 2.69 25.60
CA GLY A 524 50.17 1.46 25.20
C GLY A 524 50.05 1.33 23.69
N ARG A 525 49.71 2.42 22.99
CA ARG A 525 49.64 2.46 21.52
C ARG A 525 51.02 2.19 20.90
N ALA A 526 52.07 2.85 21.40
CA ALA A 526 53.42 2.62 20.89
C ALA A 526 53.86 1.15 21.06
N ARG A 527 53.55 0.53 22.20
CA ARG A 527 53.86 -0.88 22.47
C ARG A 527 53.06 -1.82 21.57
N GLU A 528 51.77 -1.57 21.40
CA GLU A 528 50.90 -2.38 20.52
C GLU A 528 51.33 -2.28 19.04
N LEU A 529 51.69 -1.09 18.57
CA LEU A 529 52.25 -0.92 17.22
C LEU A 529 53.56 -1.65 17.07
N ALA A 530 54.45 -1.59 18.07
CA ALA A 530 55.70 -2.34 18.07
C ALA A 530 55.45 -3.86 18.03
N ARG A 531 54.47 -4.36 18.77
CA ARG A 531 54.01 -5.76 18.70
C ARG A 531 53.49 -6.14 17.33
N LEU A 532 52.68 -5.30 16.70
CA LEU A 532 52.14 -5.53 15.34
C LEU A 532 53.26 -5.54 14.28
N HIS A 533 54.38 -4.80 14.47
CA HIS A 533 55.52 -4.79 13.58
C HIS A 533 56.45 -6.00 13.76
N GLY A 534 56.73 -6.37 15.01
CA GLY A 534 57.80 -7.31 15.34
C GLY A 534 57.37 -8.60 16.03
N GLY A 535 56.06 -8.78 16.26
CA GLY A 535 55.55 -9.87 17.10
C GLY A 535 55.79 -9.60 18.59
N ASP A 536 55.73 -10.65 19.42
CA ASP A 536 55.78 -10.52 20.89
C ASP A 536 57.12 -10.02 21.45
N ASN A 537 58.19 -10.08 20.65
CA ASN A 537 59.50 -9.57 21.05
C ASN A 537 59.63 -8.07 20.73
N ILE A 538 59.15 -7.22 21.65
CA ILE A 538 59.31 -5.76 21.53
C ILE A 538 60.75 -5.36 21.84
N THR A 539 61.47 -4.87 20.83
CA THR A 539 62.82 -4.32 20.95
C THR A 539 62.77 -2.79 21.05
N ALA A 540 63.87 -2.20 21.53
CA ALA A 540 64.01 -0.73 21.54
C ALA A 540 63.86 -0.12 20.12
N LEU A 541 64.30 -0.86 19.09
CA LEU A 541 64.23 -0.42 17.70
C LEU A 541 62.78 -0.44 17.19
N THR A 542 62.02 -1.51 17.48
CA THR A 542 60.59 -1.60 17.08
C THR A 542 59.75 -0.57 17.80
N LEU A 543 60.06 -0.28 19.06
CA LEU A 543 59.37 0.77 19.82
C LEU A 543 59.67 2.16 19.25
N ALA A 544 60.92 2.47 18.94
CA ALA A 544 61.32 3.74 18.34
C ALA A 544 60.62 3.94 16.96
N SER A 545 60.56 2.88 16.14
CA SER A 545 59.86 2.92 14.86
C SER A 545 58.34 3.17 15.03
N ALA A 546 57.73 2.55 16.04
CA ALA A 546 56.30 2.78 16.35
C ALA A 546 56.01 4.22 16.80
N GLU A 547 56.93 4.80 17.63
CA GLU A 547 56.84 6.20 18.07
C GLU A 547 56.99 7.18 16.89
N GLU A 548 57.94 6.93 15.99
CA GLU A 548 58.13 7.71 14.77
C GLU A 548 56.89 7.67 13.88
N GLN A 549 56.30 6.49 13.70
CA GLN A 549 55.06 6.33 12.94
C GLN A 549 53.88 7.08 13.57
N LEU A 550 53.70 7.00 14.88
CA LEU A 550 52.68 7.78 15.59
C LEU A 550 52.86 9.27 15.37
N LYS A 551 54.09 9.77 15.48
CA LYS A 551 54.41 11.17 15.26
C LYS A 551 54.11 11.62 13.83
N ALA A 552 54.48 10.83 12.84
CA ALA A 552 54.17 11.11 11.43
C ALA A 552 52.67 11.19 11.17
N CYS A 553 51.89 10.27 11.77
CA CYS A 553 50.42 10.29 11.69
C CYS A 553 49.83 11.54 12.37
N GLU A 554 50.32 11.97 13.52
CA GLU A 554 49.89 13.19 14.20
C GLU A 554 50.20 14.45 13.37
N GLU A 555 51.35 14.49 12.68
CA GLU A 555 51.70 15.59 11.77
C GLU A 555 50.75 15.62 10.56
N TYR A 556 50.46 14.45 9.96
CA TYR A 556 49.51 14.34 8.87
C TYR A 556 48.11 14.81 9.28
N LYS A 557 47.63 14.40 10.44
CA LYS A 557 46.31 14.83 10.98
C LYS A 557 46.23 16.35 11.16
N LYS A 558 47.31 17.02 11.53
CA LYS A 558 47.36 18.48 11.68
C LYS A 558 47.37 19.22 10.34
N SER A 559 47.72 18.53 9.24
CA SER A 559 47.76 19.12 7.89
C SER A 559 46.41 19.07 7.16
N LEU A 560 45.44 18.31 7.68
CA LEU A 560 44.09 18.24 7.20
C LEU A 560 43.18 19.26 7.91
#